data_dadfd8b2452c627be3c476e01d9888d7
#
_entry.id   dadfd8b2452c627be3c476e01d9888d7
#
_cell.length_a   1.000
_cell.length_b   1.000
_cell.length_c   1.000
_cell.angle_alpha   90.00
_cell.angle_beta   90.00
_cell.angle_gamma   90.00
#
_symmetry.space_group_name_H-M   'P 1'
#
loop_
_entity.id
_entity.type
_entity.pdbx_description
1 polymer ?
#
loop_
_entity_poly.entity_id
_entity_poly.type
_entity_poly.pdbx_seq_one_letter_code
_entity_poly.pdbx_strand_id
1 'polypeptide(L)'
;MLITAVEPRRKSMSAVYIDGEFAMKLDTMTLMENRIKAGVEITDDELHSLIQKSEARRAKEKALYLITYRDHSKKELADKIKRTCSSEMAEQVAEHMEELGLVDDENYARKYANELLHKKHMSPRAIQYKLKEKGISPELIEIIKEELEFDPIEEIREILNRKYPDYAEDEKIKRRAISALQRLGWSWGDIKNAMDTY
;
A
#
# COMPACT_ATOMS: atom_id res chain seq x y z
N MET A 1 -0.18 -32.88 23.67
CA MET A 1 -1.30 -32.89 22.68
C MET A 1 -0.93 -33.81 21.53
N LEU A 2 -1.85 -34.62 21.05
CA LEU A 2 -1.61 -35.53 19.92
C LEU A 2 -2.23 -34.95 18.64
N ILE A 3 -1.45 -34.80 17.56
CA ILE A 3 -1.98 -34.53 16.24
C ILE A 3 -2.69 -35.78 15.72
N THR A 4 -4.02 -35.74 15.63
CA THR A 4 -4.82 -36.90 15.20
C THR A 4 -5.07 -36.97 13.72
N ALA A 5 -5.14 -35.81 13.03
CA ALA A 5 -5.25 -35.74 11.55
C ALA A 5 -4.69 -34.42 11.01
N VAL A 6 -4.21 -34.50 9.77
CA VAL A 6 -3.83 -33.33 8.94
C VAL A 6 -4.47 -33.51 7.58
N GLU A 7 -5.45 -32.66 7.25
CA GLU A 7 -6.24 -32.78 6.04
C GLU A 7 -5.98 -31.60 5.08
N PRO A 8 -5.50 -31.83 3.85
CA PRO A 8 -5.34 -30.76 2.89
C PRO A 8 -6.63 -30.00 2.62
N ARG A 9 -6.52 -28.69 2.49
CA ARG A 9 -7.59 -27.77 2.15
C ARG A 9 -7.18 -26.87 0.96
N ARG A 10 -8.07 -26.01 0.52
CA ARG A 10 -7.77 -25.05 -0.56
C ARG A 10 -6.72 -24.02 -0.14
N LYS A 11 -6.04 -23.42 -1.11
CA LYS A 11 -5.06 -22.32 -0.95
C LYS A 11 -3.86 -22.71 -0.08
N SER A 12 -3.25 -23.88 -0.36
CA SER A 12 -2.06 -24.38 0.35
C SER A 12 -2.21 -24.45 1.88
N MET A 13 -3.44 -24.64 2.36
CA MET A 13 -3.74 -24.79 3.79
C MET A 13 -4.09 -26.23 4.10
N SER A 14 -3.80 -26.65 5.34
CA SER A 14 -4.28 -27.93 5.90
C SER A 14 -5.00 -27.70 7.21
N ALA A 15 -6.09 -28.43 7.41
CA ALA A 15 -6.77 -28.48 8.69
C ALA A 15 -6.01 -29.44 9.62
N VAL A 16 -5.69 -28.97 10.81
CA VAL A 16 -5.01 -29.74 11.86
C VAL A 16 -6.02 -30.10 12.93
N TYR A 17 -6.04 -31.37 13.30
CA TYR A 17 -6.89 -31.91 14.34
C TYR A 17 -5.99 -32.36 15.49
N ILE A 18 -6.34 -31.97 16.70
CA ILE A 18 -5.63 -32.29 17.95
C ILE A 18 -6.61 -33.02 18.87
N ASP A 19 -6.17 -34.17 19.40
CA ASP A 19 -6.95 -35.01 20.31
C ASP A 19 -8.36 -35.34 19.78
N GLY A 20 -8.49 -35.46 18.44
CA GLY A 20 -9.74 -35.80 17.74
C GLY A 20 -10.60 -34.62 17.33
N GLU A 21 -10.28 -33.41 17.75
CA GLU A 21 -11.06 -32.19 17.42
C GLU A 21 -10.33 -31.28 16.44
N PHE A 22 -11.11 -30.56 15.64
CA PHE A 22 -10.55 -29.53 14.76
C PHE A 22 -9.93 -28.41 15.60
N ALA A 23 -8.63 -28.19 15.47
CA ALA A 23 -7.92 -27.13 16.18
C ALA A 23 -7.79 -25.87 15.32
N MET A 24 -7.18 -25.98 14.11
CA MET A 24 -6.86 -24.81 13.29
C MET A 24 -6.54 -25.17 11.85
N LYS A 25 -6.30 -24.13 11.03
CA LYS A 25 -5.72 -24.29 9.69
C LYS A 25 -4.33 -23.67 9.67
N LEU A 26 -3.36 -24.43 9.19
CA LEU A 26 -1.98 -24.00 9.02
C LEU A 26 -1.54 -24.16 7.56
N ASP A 27 -0.49 -23.45 7.20
CA ASP A 27 0.12 -23.60 5.88
C ASP A 27 0.68 -25.02 5.70
N THR A 28 0.36 -25.63 4.57
CA THR A 28 0.72 -27.03 4.30
C THR A 28 2.23 -27.25 4.23
N MET A 29 2.96 -26.30 3.62
CA MET A 29 4.43 -26.40 3.53
C MET A 29 5.08 -26.26 4.90
N THR A 30 4.55 -25.37 5.74
CA THR A 30 5.02 -25.22 7.13
C THR A 30 4.86 -26.54 7.90
N LEU A 31 3.74 -27.23 7.75
CA LEU A 31 3.52 -28.54 8.35
C LEU A 31 4.51 -29.59 7.84
N MET A 32 4.75 -29.64 6.53
CA MET A 32 5.68 -30.57 5.89
C MET A 32 7.13 -30.34 6.36
N GLU A 33 7.59 -29.09 6.36
CA GLU A 33 8.95 -28.71 6.78
C GLU A 33 9.22 -29.05 8.26
N ASN A 34 8.21 -28.92 9.12
CA ASN A 34 8.29 -29.28 10.52
C ASN A 34 7.87 -30.74 10.79
N ARG A 35 7.66 -31.56 9.75
CA ARG A 35 7.30 -32.98 9.82
C ARG A 35 6.03 -33.28 10.64
N ILE A 36 5.08 -32.35 10.64
CA ILE A 36 3.81 -32.49 11.34
C ILE A 36 2.87 -33.39 10.53
N LYS A 37 2.47 -34.48 11.13
CA LYS A 37 1.54 -35.49 10.57
C LYS A 37 0.72 -36.15 11.69
N ALA A 38 -0.29 -36.91 11.32
CA ALA A 38 -1.04 -37.70 12.29
C ALA A 38 -0.10 -38.64 13.09
N GLY A 39 -0.32 -38.73 14.37
CA GLY A 39 0.47 -39.52 15.32
C GLY A 39 1.66 -38.79 15.95
N VAL A 40 1.90 -37.51 15.60
CA VAL A 40 2.94 -36.69 16.23
C VAL A 40 2.40 -36.09 17.52
N GLU A 41 3.13 -36.20 18.60
CA GLU A 41 2.90 -35.44 19.83
C GLU A 41 3.56 -34.05 19.70
N ILE A 42 2.88 -33.02 20.17
CA ILE A 42 3.33 -31.64 20.15
C ILE A 42 3.04 -30.97 21.50
N THR A 43 3.98 -30.14 21.95
CA THR A 43 3.81 -29.27 23.12
C THR A 43 3.10 -27.98 22.75
N ASP A 44 2.65 -27.21 23.74
CA ASP A 44 2.02 -25.90 23.55
C ASP A 44 3.00 -24.90 22.88
N ASP A 45 4.28 -24.91 23.30
CA ASP A 45 5.33 -24.04 22.73
C ASP A 45 5.63 -24.38 21.28
N GLU A 46 5.70 -25.68 20.95
CA GLU A 46 5.91 -26.12 19.57
C GLU A 46 4.72 -25.76 18.69
N LEU A 47 3.49 -25.90 19.18
CA LEU A 47 2.29 -25.50 18.46
C LEU A 47 2.28 -23.99 18.22
N HIS A 48 2.61 -23.18 19.24
CA HIS A 48 2.71 -21.73 19.12
C HIS A 48 3.75 -21.33 18.07
N SER A 49 4.95 -21.92 18.12
CA SER A 49 5.99 -21.70 17.13
C SER A 49 5.53 -22.07 15.70
N LEU A 50 4.80 -23.17 15.56
CA LEU A 50 4.26 -23.62 14.29
C LEU A 50 3.22 -22.65 13.71
N ILE A 51 2.37 -22.08 14.54
CA ILE A 51 1.39 -21.06 14.17
C ILE A 51 2.13 -19.82 13.64
N GLN A 52 3.11 -19.31 14.37
CA GLN A 52 3.91 -18.15 13.98
C GLN A 52 4.64 -18.37 12.64
N LYS A 53 5.26 -19.54 12.45
CA LYS A 53 5.91 -19.91 11.19
C LYS A 53 4.93 -19.94 10.01
N SER A 54 3.73 -20.49 10.24
CA SER A 54 2.67 -20.53 9.23
C SER A 54 2.17 -19.14 8.86
N GLU A 55 1.97 -18.26 9.85
CA GLU A 55 1.59 -16.87 9.61
C GLU A 55 2.67 -16.11 8.85
N ALA A 56 3.94 -16.21 9.27
CA ALA A 56 5.06 -15.56 8.62
C ALA A 56 5.20 -15.98 7.15
N ARG A 57 5.08 -17.29 6.86
CA ARG A 57 5.13 -17.80 5.48
C ARG A 57 4.02 -17.19 4.63
N ARG A 58 2.78 -17.24 5.10
CA ARG A 58 1.62 -16.69 4.38
C ARG A 58 1.74 -15.18 4.18
N ALA A 59 2.24 -14.45 5.17
CA ALA A 59 2.49 -13.02 5.07
C ALA A 59 3.55 -12.72 4.00
N LYS A 60 4.67 -13.47 3.96
CA LYS A 60 5.71 -13.34 2.94
C LYS A 60 5.19 -13.66 1.54
N GLU A 61 4.46 -14.75 1.36
CA GLU A 61 3.85 -15.10 0.07
C GLU A 61 2.88 -14.01 -0.41
N LYS A 62 2.09 -13.45 0.52
CA LYS A 62 1.19 -12.33 0.20
C LYS A 62 1.95 -11.07 -0.18
N ALA A 63 3.05 -10.75 0.53
CA ALA A 63 3.91 -9.62 0.21
C ALA A 63 4.48 -9.74 -1.21
N LEU A 64 5.12 -10.87 -1.51
CA LEU A 64 5.69 -11.14 -2.84
C LEU A 64 4.65 -11.04 -3.95
N TYR A 65 3.47 -11.62 -3.74
CA TYR A 65 2.36 -11.49 -4.71
C TYR A 65 1.98 -10.03 -4.95
N LEU A 66 1.91 -9.20 -3.91
CA LEU A 66 1.54 -7.78 -4.03
C LEU A 66 2.62 -6.99 -4.77
N ILE A 67 3.88 -7.23 -4.45
CA ILE A 67 5.05 -6.56 -5.06
C ILE A 67 5.17 -6.90 -6.55
N THR A 68 4.93 -8.16 -6.95
CA THR A 68 4.94 -8.54 -8.37
C THR A 68 3.84 -7.89 -9.19
N TYR A 69 2.77 -7.43 -8.55
CA TYR A 69 1.66 -6.78 -9.25
C TYR A 69 1.92 -5.29 -9.51
N ARG A 70 2.48 -4.55 -8.54
CA ARG A 70 2.91 -3.15 -8.65
C ARG A 70 3.77 -2.72 -7.46
N ASP A 71 4.43 -1.59 -7.61
CA ASP A 71 5.15 -0.96 -6.50
C ASP A 71 4.19 -0.59 -5.35
N HIS A 72 4.68 -0.70 -4.12
CA HIS A 72 4.00 -0.33 -2.88
C HIS A 72 4.98 0.40 -1.97
N SER A 73 4.51 1.37 -1.18
CA SER A 73 5.29 1.81 -0.03
C SER A 73 5.32 0.74 1.06
N LYS A 74 6.32 0.78 1.93
CA LYS A 74 6.44 -0.13 3.08
C LYS A 74 5.17 -0.17 3.91
N LYS A 75 4.64 1.01 4.27
CA LYS A 75 3.37 1.12 5.00
C LYS A 75 2.19 0.53 4.23
N GLU A 76 2.05 0.85 2.95
CA GLU A 76 0.95 0.30 2.14
C GLU A 76 1.01 -1.22 2.04
N LEU A 77 2.21 -1.78 1.93
CA LEU A 77 2.42 -3.22 1.91
C LEU A 77 2.02 -3.85 3.25
N ALA A 78 2.50 -3.30 4.39
CA ALA A 78 2.13 -3.74 5.72
C ALA A 78 0.61 -3.72 5.94
N ASP A 79 -0.06 -2.60 5.60
CA ASP A 79 -1.51 -2.45 5.72
C ASP A 79 -2.30 -3.49 4.91
N LYS A 80 -1.78 -3.92 3.76
CA LYS A 80 -2.41 -4.97 2.94
C LYS A 80 -2.17 -6.37 3.49
N ILE A 81 -0.98 -6.64 4.02
CA ILE A 81 -0.62 -7.93 4.62
C ILE A 81 -1.36 -8.13 5.94
N LYS A 82 -1.56 -7.08 6.72
CA LYS A 82 -2.28 -7.08 8.01
C LYS A 82 -3.67 -7.71 7.95
N ARG A 83 -4.26 -7.82 6.77
CA ARG A 83 -5.53 -8.53 6.57
C ARG A 83 -5.40 -10.06 6.70
N THR A 84 -4.18 -10.59 6.74
CA THR A 84 -3.89 -12.04 6.71
C THR A 84 -3.08 -12.53 7.90
N CYS A 85 -2.53 -11.62 8.72
CA CYS A 85 -1.70 -11.91 9.89
C CYS A 85 -1.82 -10.78 10.92
N SER A 86 -1.11 -10.91 12.06
CA SER A 86 -1.02 -9.86 13.07
C SER A 86 -0.36 -8.59 12.52
N SER A 87 -0.60 -7.44 13.19
CA SER A 87 0.03 -6.15 12.81
C SER A 87 1.55 -6.23 12.86
N GLU A 88 2.07 -6.80 13.95
CA GLU A 88 3.50 -6.96 14.18
C GLU A 88 4.16 -7.81 13.08
N MET A 89 3.56 -8.95 12.73
CA MET A 89 4.05 -9.80 11.64
C MET A 89 4.02 -9.07 10.29
N ALA A 90 2.98 -8.26 10.03
CA ALA A 90 2.88 -7.50 8.79
C ALA A 90 3.99 -6.45 8.66
N GLU A 91 4.32 -5.76 9.76
CA GLU A 91 5.40 -4.77 9.82
C GLU A 91 6.77 -5.44 9.64
N GLN A 92 7.03 -6.54 10.36
CA GLN A 92 8.27 -7.32 10.21
C GLN A 92 8.47 -7.83 8.77
N VAL A 93 7.42 -8.32 8.13
CA VAL A 93 7.50 -8.79 6.75
C VAL A 93 7.72 -7.63 5.77
N ALA A 94 7.07 -6.49 5.97
CA ALA A 94 7.27 -5.31 5.11
C ALA A 94 8.70 -4.77 5.24
N GLU A 95 9.25 -4.72 6.46
CA GLU A 95 10.63 -4.35 6.72
C GLU A 95 11.60 -5.32 6.06
N HIS A 96 11.37 -6.62 6.18
CA HIS A 96 12.18 -7.62 5.51
C HIS A 96 12.15 -7.50 3.97
N MET A 97 11.01 -7.10 3.37
CA MET A 97 10.93 -6.84 1.92
C MET A 97 11.75 -5.61 1.52
N GLU A 98 11.83 -4.59 2.38
CA GLU A 98 12.67 -3.42 2.20
C GLU A 98 14.16 -3.79 2.29
N GLU A 99 14.58 -4.56 3.32
CA GLU A 99 15.95 -5.07 3.46
C GLU A 99 16.42 -5.86 2.24
N LEU A 100 15.51 -6.59 1.60
CA LEU A 100 15.77 -7.33 0.36
C LEU A 100 15.78 -6.43 -0.90
N GLY A 101 15.53 -5.13 -0.76
CA GLY A 101 15.43 -4.19 -1.88
C GLY A 101 14.20 -4.41 -2.77
N LEU A 102 13.20 -5.18 -2.31
CA LEU A 102 11.95 -5.43 -3.03
C LEU A 102 10.91 -4.33 -2.79
N VAL A 103 11.10 -3.53 -1.76
CA VAL A 103 10.36 -2.31 -1.44
C VAL A 103 11.36 -1.18 -1.29
N ASP A 104 11.08 -0.07 -1.95
CA ASP A 104 11.93 1.11 -1.97
C ASP A 104 11.00 2.34 -1.88
N ASP A 105 10.86 2.87 -0.67
CA ASP A 105 9.98 4.00 -0.39
C ASP A 105 10.44 5.28 -1.10
N GLU A 106 11.74 5.44 -1.37
CA GLU A 106 12.28 6.60 -2.08
C GLU A 106 11.88 6.57 -3.56
N ASN A 107 12.14 5.45 -4.24
CA ASN A 107 11.73 5.27 -5.64
C ASN A 107 10.20 5.30 -5.82
N TYR A 108 9.47 4.64 -4.90
CA TYR A 108 8.01 4.68 -4.88
C TYR A 108 7.49 6.11 -4.76
N ALA A 109 8.02 6.88 -3.81
CA ALA A 109 7.55 8.24 -3.52
C ALA A 109 7.79 9.19 -4.69
N ARG A 110 8.96 9.13 -5.36
CA ARG A 110 9.24 9.93 -6.56
C ARG A 110 8.29 9.58 -7.70
N LYS A 111 8.11 8.29 -8.01
CA LYS A 111 7.16 7.84 -9.06
C LYS A 111 5.73 8.29 -8.74
N TYR A 112 5.31 8.13 -7.49
CA TYR A 112 3.97 8.49 -7.07
C TYR A 112 3.73 10.00 -7.09
N ALA A 113 4.70 10.82 -6.64
CA ALA A 113 4.64 12.27 -6.71
C ALA A 113 4.52 12.76 -8.16
N ASN A 114 5.34 12.24 -9.07
CA ASN A 114 5.26 12.55 -10.50
C ASN A 114 3.91 12.14 -11.11
N GLU A 115 3.37 10.97 -10.74
CA GLU A 115 2.03 10.56 -11.19
C GLU A 115 0.94 11.52 -10.69
N LEU A 116 1.01 11.91 -9.42
CA LEU A 116 0.04 12.85 -8.82
C LEU A 116 0.12 14.24 -9.46
N LEU A 117 1.32 14.72 -9.77
CA LEU A 117 1.52 16.00 -10.43
C LEU A 117 1.03 15.95 -11.88
N HIS A 118 1.65 15.14 -12.74
CA HIS A 118 1.44 15.21 -14.19
C HIS A 118 0.20 14.47 -14.69
N LYS A 119 -0.27 13.42 -14.02
CA LYS A 119 -1.49 12.69 -14.43
C LYS A 119 -2.74 13.12 -13.67
N LYS A 120 -2.59 13.53 -12.42
CA LYS A 120 -3.72 13.95 -11.56
C LYS A 120 -3.80 15.46 -11.40
N HIS A 121 -2.75 16.19 -11.81
CA HIS A 121 -2.61 17.64 -11.69
C HIS A 121 -2.85 18.17 -10.27
N MET A 122 -2.34 17.42 -9.27
CA MET A 122 -2.45 17.81 -7.88
C MET A 122 -1.36 18.82 -7.52
N SER A 123 -1.70 19.78 -6.66
CA SER A 123 -0.71 20.73 -6.16
C SER A 123 0.35 20.04 -5.28
N PRO A 124 1.57 20.60 -5.16
CA PRO A 124 2.61 20.05 -4.29
C PRO A 124 2.16 19.84 -2.85
N ARG A 125 1.33 20.75 -2.33
CA ARG A 125 0.74 20.62 -0.98
C ARG A 125 -0.14 19.38 -0.86
N ALA A 126 -0.96 19.10 -1.85
CA ALA A 126 -1.81 17.90 -1.86
C ALA A 126 -0.97 16.63 -2.05
N ILE A 127 0.11 16.69 -2.87
CA ILE A 127 1.06 15.60 -3.06
C ILE A 127 1.75 15.25 -1.74
N GLN A 128 2.26 16.23 -0.99
CA GLN A 128 2.86 16.02 0.33
C GLN A 128 1.91 15.27 1.28
N TYR A 129 0.64 15.68 1.31
CA TYR A 129 -0.37 15.00 2.11
C TYR A 129 -0.55 13.54 1.67
N LYS A 130 -0.60 13.28 0.36
CA LYS A 130 -0.72 11.93 -0.21
C LYS A 130 0.50 11.04 0.09
N LEU A 131 1.69 11.60 0.04
CA LEU A 131 2.92 10.88 0.42
C LEU A 131 2.91 10.52 1.92
N LYS A 132 2.50 11.45 2.77
CA LYS A 132 2.33 11.20 4.22
C LYS A 132 1.31 10.09 4.51
N GLU A 133 0.19 10.05 3.79
CA GLU A 133 -0.80 8.96 3.90
C GLU A 133 -0.17 7.60 3.55
N LYS A 134 0.80 7.59 2.62
CA LYS A 134 1.56 6.39 2.22
C LYS A 134 2.70 6.02 3.19
N GLY A 135 2.90 6.79 4.23
CA GLY A 135 3.93 6.54 5.25
C GLY A 135 5.33 6.99 4.87
N ILE A 136 5.44 7.83 3.85
CA ILE A 136 6.73 8.41 3.47
C ILE A 136 7.19 9.37 4.55
N SER A 137 8.49 9.36 4.87
CA SER A 137 9.06 10.18 5.92
C SER A 137 8.99 11.68 5.59
N PRO A 138 8.86 12.57 6.60
CA PRO A 138 8.85 14.01 6.37
C PRO A 138 10.09 14.51 5.63
N GLU A 139 11.27 13.97 5.93
CA GLU A 139 12.54 14.33 5.32
C GLU A 139 12.51 14.02 3.82
N LEU A 140 12.08 12.83 3.45
CA LEU A 140 11.99 12.42 2.05
C LEU A 140 10.90 13.23 1.31
N ILE A 141 9.80 13.58 1.98
CA ILE A 141 8.75 14.43 1.39
C ILE A 141 9.30 15.82 1.02
N GLU A 142 10.13 16.44 1.88
CA GLU A 142 10.74 17.75 1.58
C GLU A 142 11.74 17.65 0.42
N ILE A 143 12.57 16.61 0.37
CA ILE A 143 13.46 16.35 -0.76
C ILE A 143 12.68 16.25 -2.07
N ILE A 144 11.64 15.43 -2.10
CA ILE A 144 10.81 15.24 -3.29
C ILE A 144 10.13 16.55 -3.72
N LYS A 145 9.66 17.34 -2.77
CA LYS A 145 9.05 18.64 -3.07
C LYS A 145 10.02 19.59 -3.78
N GLU A 146 11.30 19.60 -3.37
CA GLU A 146 12.36 20.40 -4.00
C GLU A 146 12.74 19.87 -5.40
N GLU A 147 12.63 18.56 -5.60
CA GLU A 147 12.89 17.92 -6.90
C GLU A 147 11.75 18.08 -7.91
N LEU A 148 10.52 18.41 -7.47
CA LEU A 148 9.38 18.57 -8.37
C LEU A 148 9.49 19.85 -9.19
N GLU A 149 9.72 19.69 -10.48
CA GLU A 149 9.70 20.78 -11.48
C GLU A 149 8.28 20.92 -12.03
N PHE A 150 7.67 22.11 -11.89
CA PHE A 150 6.34 22.40 -12.41
C PHE A 150 6.08 23.91 -12.46
N ASP A 151 5.21 24.33 -13.37
CA ASP A 151 4.61 25.67 -13.39
C ASP A 151 3.15 25.55 -12.93
N PRO A 152 2.77 26.16 -11.78
CA PRO A 152 1.39 26.12 -11.28
C PRO A 152 0.36 26.60 -12.30
N ILE A 153 0.72 27.61 -13.09
CA ILE A 153 -0.17 28.22 -14.08
C ILE A 153 -0.39 27.27 -15.25
N GLU A 154 0.66 26.63 -15.75
CA GLU A 154 0.57 25.65 -16.83
C GLU A 154 -0.25 24.43 -16.42
N GLU A 155 0.01 23.85 -15.23
CA GLU A 155 -0.75 22.70 -14.72
C GLU A 155 -2.25 23.01 -14.57
N ILE A 156 -2.58 24.20 -14.05
CA ILE A 156 -3.97 24.63 -13.90
C ILE A 156 -4.63 24.85 -15.26
N ARG A 157 -3.93 25.47 -16.20
CA ARG A 157 -4.43 25.72 -17.56
C ARG A 157 -4.71 24.43 -18.32
N GLU A 158 -3.87 23.43 -18.16
CA GLU A 158 -4.11 22.12 -18.77
C GLU A 158 -5.44 21.52 -18.31
N ILE A 159 -5.74 21.64 -16.99
CA ILE A 159 -7.04 21.21 -16.46
C ILE A 159 -8.19 22.03 -17.05
N LEU A 160 -8.05 23.36 -17.06
CA LEU A 160 -9.07 24.27 -17.55
C LEU A 160 -9.40 23.98 -19.01
N ASN A 161 -8.40 23.94 -19.87
CA ASN A 161 -8.57 23.70 -21.30
C ASN A 161 -9.18 22.33 -21.61
N ARG A 162 -8.78 21.30 -20.87
CA ARG A 162 -9.26 19.92 -21.10
C ARG A 162 -10.65 19.65 -20.54
N LYS A 163 -10.97 20.19 -19.34
CA LYS A 163 -12.18 19.81 -18.61
C LYS A 163 -13.25 20.91 -18.50
N TYR A 164 -12.84 22.15 -18.72
CA TYR A 164 -13.69 23.32 -18.53
C TYR A 164 -13.45 24.38 -19.62
N PRO A 165 -13.51 24.04 -20.93
CA PRO A 165 -13.12 24.95 -22.00
C PRO A 165 -13.90 26.26 -21.97
N ASP A 166 -15.17 26.24 -21.56
CA ASP A 166 -16.06 27.40 -21.56
C ASP A 166 -16.04 28.18 -20.23
N TYR A 167 -15.00 27.99 -19.38
CA TYR A 167 -14.97 28.62 -18.05
C TYR A 167 -14.92 30.15 -18.09
N ALA A 168 -14.44 30.72 -19.18
CA ALA A 168 -14.37 32.19 -19.36
C ALA A 168 -15.73 32.81 -19.70
N GLU A 169 -16.63 32.06 -20.34
CA GLU A 169 -17.92 32.53 -20.85
C GLU A 169 -19.08 32.17 -19.92
N ASP A 170 -18.98 31.06 -19.17
CA ASP A 170 -20.04 30.56 -18.27
C ASP A 170 -19.61 30.61 -16.81
N GLU A 171 -20.24 31.49 -16.04
CA GLU A 171 -19.97 31.67 -14.62
C GLU A 171 -20.24 30.41 -13.78
N LYS A 172 -21.16 29.54 -14.20
CA LYS A 172 -21.44 28.27 -13.52
C LYS A 172 -20.31 27.27 -13.75
N ILE A 173 -19.78 27.23 -14.98
CA ILE A 173 -18.62 26.39 -15.32
C ILE A 173 -17.39 26.92 -14.57
N LYS A 174 -17.18 28.23 -14.54
CA LYS A 174 -16.10 28.87 -13.77
C LYS A 174 -16.09 28.47 -12.30
N ARG A 175 -17.23 28.55 -11.61
CA ARG A 175 -17.35 28.12 -10.20
C ARG A 175 -17.05 26.65 -10.03
N ARG A 176 -17.48 25.80 -10.93
CA ARG A 176 -17.18 24.35 -10.90
C ARG A 176 -15.69 24.08 -11.10
N ALA A 177 -15.04 24.79 -12.02
CA ALA A 177 -13.61 24.69 -12.25
C ALA A 177 -12.81 25.10 -11.02
N ILE A 178 -13.11 26.24 -10.42
CA ILE A 178 -12.48 26.75 -9.20
C ILE A 178 -12.61 25.70 -8.06
N SER A 179 -13.83 25.18 -7.83
CA SER A 179 -14.05 24.18 -6.78
C SER A 179 -13.28 22.87 -7.05
N ALA A 180 -13.10 22.47 -8.31
CA ALA A 180 -12.31 21.30 -8.66
C ALA A 180 -10.81 21.52 -8.45
N LEU A 181 -10.28 22.68 -8.83
CA LEU A 181 -8.88 23.07 -8.64
C LEU A 181 -8.52 23.18 -7.15
N GLN A 182 -9.41 23.74 -6.33
CA GLN A 182 -9.23 23.78 -4.87
C GLN A 182 -9.18 22.38 -4.26
N ARG A 183 -10.00 21.44 -4.74
CA ARG A 183 -9.93 20.02 -4.29
C ARG A 183 -8.63 19.32 -4.70
N LEU A 184 -7.98 19.77 -5.77
CA LEU A 184 -6.65 19.32 -6.16
C LEU A 184 -5.54 19.99 -5.33
N GLY A 185 -5.91 20.93 -4.46
CA GLY A 185 -5.02 21.59 -3.50
C GLY A 185 -4.38 22.89 -4.00
N TRP A 186 -4.75 23.37 -5.20
CA TRP A 186 -4.23 24.63 -5.75
C TRP A 186 -4.70 25.83 -4.90
N SER A 187 -3.80 26.82 -4.72
CA SER A 187 -4.14 28.04 -4.00
C SER A 187 -5.08 28.94 -4.80
N TRP A 188 -5.85 29.75 -4.11
CA TRP A 188 -6.69 30.76 -4.80
C TRP A 188 -5.86 31.70 -5.68
N GLY A 189 -4.65 32.08 -5.22
CA GLY A 189 -3.73 32.93 -5.98
C GLY A 189 -3.33 32.31 -7.31
N ASP A 190 -2.89 31.03 -7.29
CA ASP A 190 -2.50 30.31 -8.51
C ASP A 190 -3.67 30.14 -9.48
N ILE A 191 -4.86 29.80 -8.93
CA ILE A 191 -6.09 29.65 -9.73
C ILE A 191 -6.45 30.97 -10.40
N LYS A 192 -6.42 32.08 -9.65
CA LYS A 192 -6.73 33.41 -10.19
C LYS A 192 -5.75 33.81 -11.27
N ASN A 193 -4.44 33.67 -11.00
CA ASN A 193 -3.39 33.99 -11.96
C ASN A 193 -3.54 33.18 -13.25
N ALA A 194 -3.85 31.89 -13.15
CA ALA A 194 -4.06 31.02 -14.31
C ALA A 194 -5.29 31.42 -15.14
N MET A 195 -6.34 31.95 -14.50
CA MET A 195 -7.58 32.39 -15.16
C MET A 195 -7.50 33.82 -15.73
N ASP A 196 -6.73 34.73 -15.10
CA ASP A 196 -6.66 36.16 -15.48
C ASP A 196 -5.63 36.46 -16.61
N THR A 197 -4.78 35.48 -16.96
CA THR A 197 -3.70 35.66 -17.95
C THR A 197 -4.14 35.25 -19.37
N TYR A 198 -5.33 35.64 -19.80
CA TYR A 198 -5.79 35.61 -21.17
C TYR A 198 -5.90 37.02 -21.73
#